data_99124d727f87c416ed260c50934d2d9a
#
_entry.id   99124d727f87c416ed260c50934d2d9a
#
_cell.length_a   1.000
_cell.length_b   1.000
_cell.length_c   1.000
_cell.angle_alpha   90.00
_cell.angle_beta   90.00
_cell.angle_gamma   90.00
#
_symmetry.space_group_name_H-M   'P 1'
#
loop_
_entity.id
_entity.type
_entity.pdbx_description
1 polymer ?
#
loop_
_entity_poly.entity_id
_entity_poly.type
_entity_poly.pdbx_seq_one_letter_code
_entity_poly.pdbx_strand_id
1 'polypeptide(L)'
;MILHFGRPLKLPYFVHTFPQELRLFMAIYTLDDKRTSILLIGGSRHTAEMAIRLRDHEIPFTIFLSFDDAHMFAFGDSPALPPYLIPFSSSIVTSIADVTIPPDIIMDCQPLAAELKVPLIHEVIEEFPLAIILCSTLACTATEIMHYIQDSHNVIGFGFLPGHTGSASTIELSKALNASELALNKIEQVMNATGYTCEVVEDRVGLVMPRILATLMNEAAFAVLENIATKEDIDAAMKTGVNYPHGLLEWADTIGLDTVLSMLDALYAEYRQERYRPCILFRQYVRARWIGKAGGKGFYTYASGYA
;
A
#
# COMPACT_ATOMS: atom_id res chain seq x y z
N MET A 1 10.53 11.11 -44.52
CA MET A 1 11.46 12.02 -43.83
C MET A 1 11.55 11.52 -42.37
N ILE A 2 12.53 10.67 -42.11
CA ILE A 2 12.74 10.01 -40.83
C ILE A 2 13.56 10.96 -39.94
N LEU A 3 12.95 11.52 -38.91
CA LEU A 3 13.64 12.30 -37.89
C LEU A 3 14.24 11.36 -36.86
N HIS A 4 15.56 11.21 -36.90
CA HIS A 4 16.34 10.62 -35.84
C HIS A 4 16.40 11.61 -34.66
N PHE A 5 15.68 11.29 -33.59
CA PHE A 5 15.88 11.96 -32.30
C PHE A 5 16.88 11.19 -31.44
N GLY A 6 18.12 11.62 -31.51
CA GLY A 6 19.16 11.26 -30.56
C GLY A 6 19.22 12.27 -29.42
N ARG A 7 18.96 11.83 -28.21
CA ARG A 7 19.02 12.33 -26.83
C ARG A 7 17.65 12.50 -26.18
N PRO A 8 17.45 12.01 -24.97
CA PRO A 8 16.23 12.27 -24.22
C PRO A 8 16.15 13.78 -23.89
N LEU A 9 15.12 14.43 -24.44
CA LEU A 9 14.75 15.79 -24.04
C LEU A 9 14.33 15.73 -22.57
N LYS A 10 14.99 16.52 -21.72
CA LYS A 10 14.46 16.85 -20.38
C LYS A 10 13.15 17.61 -20.59
N LEU A 11 12.03 16.98 -20.30
CA LEU A 11 10.66 17.46 -20.54
C LEU A 11 9.91 18.00 -19.28
N PRO A 12 10.55 18.57 -18.22
CA PRO A 12 9.78 18.98 -17.05
C PRO A 12 8.95 20.25 -17.25
N TYR A 13 9.33 21.16 -18.16
CA TYR A 13 8.71 22.49 -18.24
C TYR A 13 7.59 22.64 -19.30
N PHE A 14 7.45 21.70 -20.22
CA PHE A 14 6.50 21.84 -21.36
C PHE A 14 5.15 21.14 -21.14
N VAL A 15 5.07 20.18 -20.24
CA VAL A 15 3.89 19.34 -20.05
C VAL A 15 2.72 20.11 -19.43
N HIS A 16 3.01 21.09 -18.57
CA HIS A 16 1.97 21.89 -17.92
C HIS A 16 1.16 22.79 -18.88
N THR A 17 1.64 22.99 -20.10
CA THR A 17 0.97 23.82 -21.11
C THR A 17 -0.03 23.07 -21.99
N PHE A 18 -0.07 21.73 -21.92
CA PHE A 18 -1.01 20.94 -22.70
C PHE A 18 -2.36 20.76 -21.98
N PRO A 19 -3.48 20.70 -22.72
CA PRO A 19 -4.77 20.30 -22.17
C PRO A 19 -4.69 18.97 -21.44
N GLN A 20 -5.43 18.83 -20.36
CA GLN A 20 -5.43 17.63 -19.50
C GLN A 20 -5.61 16.32 -20.30
N GLU A 21 -6.49 16.34 -21.30
CA GLU A 21 -6.73 15.20 -22.19
C GLU A 21 -5.50 14.77 -23.00
N LEU A 22 -4.69 15.75 -23.45
CA LEU A 22 -3.46 15.47 -24.21
C LEU A 22 -2.33 14.96 -23.34
N ARG A 23 -2.27 15.41 -22.07
CA ARG A 23 -1.32 14.88 -21.06
C ARG A 23 -1.64 13.43 -20.74
N LEU A 24 -2.94 13.15 -20.53
CA LEU A 24 -3.45 11.80 -20.29
C LEU A 24 -3.14 10.86 -21.47
N PHE A 25 -3.37 11.34 -22.68
CA PHE A 25 -3.09 10.59 -23.91
C PHE A 25 -1.60 10.31 -24.08
N MET A 26 -0.73 11.29 -23.84
CA MET A 26 0.71 11.11 -23.93
C MET A 26 1.25 10.14 -22.86
N ALA A 27 0.76 10.21 -21.61
CA ALA A 27 1.15 9.29 -20.55
C ALA A 27 0.84 7.83 -20.88
N ILE A 28 -0.25 7.59 -21.58
CA ILE A 28 -0.73 6.25 -21.93
C ILE A 28 -0.05 5.69 -23.19
N TYR A 29 0.28 6.54 -24.17
CA TYR A 29 0.89 6.11 -25.44
C TYR A 29 2.42 5.97 -25.41
N THR A 30 3.09 6.54 -24.41
CA THR A 30 4.56 6.38 -24.24
C THR A 30 4.94 5.09 -23.50
N LEU A 31 3.98 4.33 -23.03
CA LEU A 31 4.22 3.08 -22.30
C LEU A 31 4.41 1.92 -23.31
N ASP A 32 5.62 1.81 -23.82
CA ASP A 32 6.07 0.63 -24.58
C ASP A 32 6.19 -0.56 -23.60
N ASP A 33 5.65 -1.71 -23.98
CA ASP A 33 5.39 -2.93 -23.19
C ASP A 33 6.61 -3.55 -22.47
N LYS A 34 7.80 -2.96 -22.60
CA LYS A 34 9.03 -3.66 -22.23
C LYS A 34 9.72 -3.23 -20.91
N ARG A 35 9.36 -2.11 -20.29
CA ARG A 35 10.01 -1.68 -19.01
C ARG A 35 9.17 -0.66 -18.24
N THR A 36 8.02 -1.04 -17.75
CA THR A 36 7.30 -0.17 -16.80
C THR A 36 8.18 0.08 -15.57
N SER A 37 8.47 1.35 -15.29
CA SER A 37 9.24 1.76 -14.12
C SER A 37 8.30 2.16 -12.98
N ILE A 38 8.59 1.66 -11.78
CA ILE A 38 7.77 1.90 -10.59
C ILE A 38 8.58 2.66 -9.55
N LEU A 39 8.01 3.74 -9.03
CA LEU A 39 8.50 4.42 -7.85
C LEU A 39 7.63 4.03 -6.65
N LEU A 40 8.16 3.19 -5.78
CA LEU A 40 7.55 2.90 -4.48
C LEU A 40 7.83 4.08 -3.55
N ILE A 41 6.80 4.59 -2.88
CA ILE A 41 6.95 5.70 -1.93
C ILE A 41 6.63 5.27 -0.51
N GLY A 42 7.44 5.77 0.44
CA GLY A 42 7.33 5.48 1.87
C GLY A 42 8.09 4.23 2.32
N GLY A 43 8.42 4.21 3.60
CA GLY A 43 9.28 3.21 4.24
C GLY A 43 8.55 2.10 4.97
N SER A 44 7.31 1.79 4.62
CA SER A 44 6.50 0.80 5.33
C SER A 44 6.91 -0.65 5.02
N ARG A 45 6.50 -1.56 5.89
CA ARG A 45 6.61 -3.01 5.66
C ARG A 45 5.84 -3.45 4.40
N HIS A 46 4.73 -2.81 4.09
CA HIS A 46 3.97 -3.02 2.86
C HIS A 46 4.81 -2.69 1.63
N THR A 47 5.55 -1.59 1.68
CA THR A 47 6.50 -1.20 0.63
C THR A 47 7.57 -2.27 0.42
N ALA A 48 8.16 -2.78 1.51
CA ALA A 48 9.18 -3.82 1.43
C ALA A 48 8.65 -5.13 0.82
N GLU A 49 7.46 -5.59 1.21
CA GLU A 49 6.87 -6.81 0.65
C GLU A 49 6.49 -6.64 -0.83
N MET A 50 6.00 -5.46 -1.23
CA MET A 50 5.77 -5.16 -2.64
C MET A 50 7.10 -5.12 -3.43
N ALA A 51 8.16 -4.54 -2.84
CA ALA A 51 9.49 -4.54 -3.45
C ALA A 51 10.06 -5.96 -3.66
N ILE A 52 9.83 -6.88 -2.70
CA ILE A 52 10.16 -8.31 -2.87
C ILE A 52 9.44 -8.86 -4.10
N ARG A 53 8.14 -8.60 -4.21
CA ARG A 53 7.34 -9.13 -5.30
C ARG A 53 7.75 -8.57 -6.66
N LEU A 54 8.01 -7.27 -6.75
CA LEU A 54 8.50 -6.65 -7.99
C LEU A 54 9.87 -7.22 -8.39
N ARG A 55 10.79 -7.37 -7.44
CA ARG A 55 12.11 -7.97 -7.67
C ARG A 55 11.99 -9.42 -8.18
N ASP A 56 11.15 -10.23 -7.54
CA ASP A 56 11.00 -11.65 -7.87
C ASP A 56 10.38 -11.87 -9.26
N HIS A 57 9.72 -10.84 -9.83
CA HIS A 57 9.18 -10.84 -11.18
C HIS A 57 9.96 -9.94 -12.15
N GLU A 58 11.17 -9.51 -11.77
CA GLU A 58 12.10 -8.71 -12.60
C GLU A 58 11.52 -7.37 -13.10
N ILE A 59 10.58 -6.78 -12.34
CA ILE A 59 10.01 -5.47 -12.63
C ILE A 59 10.90 -4.38 -12.01
N PRO A 60 11.40 -3.42 -12.80
CA PRO A 60 12.25 -2.36 -12.28
C PRO A 60 11.52 -1.45 -11.31
N PHE A 61 12.15 -1.15 -10.18
CA PHE A 61 11.61 -0.19 -9.21
C PHE A 61 12.71 0.59 -8.49
N THR A 62 12.32 1.74 -7.98
CA THR A 62 13.09 2.57 -7.04
C THR A 62 12.20 2.78 -5.80
N ILE A 63 12.79 2.88 -4.62
CA ILE A 63 12.08 3.22 -3.37
C ILE A 63 12.49 4.64 -2.99
N PHE A 64 11.53 5.53 -2.89
CA PHE A 64 11.73 6.88 -2.38
C PHE A 64 11.32 6.95 -0.90
N LEU A 65 12.28 7.31 -0.05
CA LEU A 65 12.05 7.59 1.36
C LEU A 65 12.22 9.10 1.58
N SER A 66 11.14 9.78 1.93
CA SER A 66 11.22 11.16 2.35
C SER A 66 11.98 11.26 3.69
N PHE A 67 12.58 12.41 3.95
CA PHE A 67 13.30 12.66 5.20
C PHE A 67 12.36 12.54 6.43
N ASP A 68 11.10 12.92 6.28
CA ASP A 68 10.09 12.80 7.34
C ASP A 68 9.70 11.34 7.60
N ASP A 69 9.65 10.50 6.54
CA ASP A 69 9.44 9.06 6.68
C ASP A 69 10.58 8.37 7.43
N ALA A 70 11.82 8.78 7.19
CA ALA A 70 12.99 8.24 7.89
C ALA A 70 12.92 8.49 9.39
N HIS A 71 12.31 9.60 9.83
CA HIS A 71 12.08 9.89 11.24
C HIS A 71 10.89 9.11 11.84
N MET A 72 9.86 8.84 11.07
CA MET A 72 8.71 8.05 11.53
C MET A 72 9.06 6.58 11.82
N PHE A 73 10.08 6.04 11.15
CA PHE A 73 10.54 4.66 11.31
C PHE A 73 11.79 4.49 12.16
N ALA A 74 12.39 5.60 12.66
CA ALA A 74 13.53 5.56 13.57
C ALA A 74 13.11 5.00 14.94
N PHE A 75 13.27 3.70 15.12
CA PHE A 75 13.28 3.09 16.44
C PHE A 75 14.60 3.43 17.14
N GLY A 76 14.63 4.56 17.87
CA GLY A 76 15.80 5.06 18.59
C GLY A 76 16.53 6.20 17.86
N ASP A 77 17.55 6.77 18.52
CA ASP A 77 18.30 7.95 18.06
C ASP A 77 19.22 7.72 16.82
N SER A 78 19.01 6.67 16.06
CA SER A 78 19.79 6.35 14.86
C SER A 78 18.92 6.36 13.60
N PRO A 79 19.32 7.05 12.54
CA PRO A 79 18.64 7.03 11.24
C PRO A 79 18.93 5.75 10.46
N ALA A 80 18.86 4.58 11.10
CA ALA A 80 19.10 3.29 10.46
C ALA A 80 17.85 2.88 9.67
N LEU A 81 18.07 2.39 8.45
CA LEU A 81 17.01 1.77 7.65
C LEU A 81 16.33 0.64 8.44
N PRO A 82 15.00 0.54 8.40
CA PRO A 82 14.29 -0.60 8.95
C PRO A 82 14.86 -1.92 8.40
N PRO A 83 14.98 -2.98 9.24
CA PRO A 83 15.58 -4.25 8.82
C PRO A 83 14.97 -4.83 7.53
N TYR A 84 13.68 -4.66 7.32
CA TYR A 84 12.98 -5.15 6.14
C TYR A 84 13.31 -4.37 4.85
N LEU A 85 13.89 -3.17 4.94
CA LEU A 85 14.34 -2.38 3.78
C LEU A 85 15.83 -2.56 3.47
N ILE A 86 16.63 -3.11 4.39
CA ILE A 86 18.07 -3.34 4.18
C ILE A 86 18.38 -4.10 2.87
N PRO A 87 17.61 -5.15 2.49
CA PRO A 87 17.85 -5.87 1.24
C PRO A 87 17.69 -5.02 -0.03
N PHE A 88 17.09 -3.84 0.07
CA PHE A 88 16.82 -2.93 -1.03
C PHE A 88 17.64 -1.64 -0.97
N SER A 89 18.67 -1.57 -0.12
CA SER A 89 19.47 -0.34 0.10
C SER A 89 20.03 0.27 -1.19
N SER A 90 20.34 -0.56 -2.19
CA SER A 90 20.81 -0.09 -3.52
C SER A 90 19.70 0.50 -4.41
N SER A 91 18.43 0.25 -4.08
CA SER A 91 17.26 0.76 -4.82
C SER A 91 16.59 1.92 -4.08
N ILE A 92 17.13 2.35 -2.93
CA ILE A 92 16.57 3.43 -2.11
C ILE A 92 17.22 4.74 -2.50
N VAL A 93 16.38 5.76 -2.67
CA VAL A 93 16.78 7.16 -2.82
C VAL A 93 16.09 8.00 -1.75
N THR A 94 16.75 9.05 -1.26
CA THR A 94 16.23 9.98 -0.25
C THR A 94 15.99 11.38 -0.81
N SER A 95 16.33 11.58 -2.07
CA SER A 95 16.01 12.78 -2.84
C SER A 95 15.30 12.38 -4.13
N ILE A 96 14.25 13.10 -4.46
CA ILE A 96 13.51 12.85 -5.71
C ILE A 96 14.38 13.13 -6.93
N ALA A 97 15.37 14.03 -6.80
CA ALA A 97 16.35 14.34 -7.86
C ALA A 97 17.27 13.15 -8.19
N ASP A 98 17.38 12.15 -7.29
CA ASP A 98 18.19 10.96 -7.50
C ASP A 98 17.41 9.85 -8.25
N VAL A 99 16.14 10.06 -8.55
CA VAL A 99 15.35 9.16 -9.39
C VAL A 99 15.78 9.32 -10.84
N THR A 100 16.62 8.42 -11.30
CA THR A 100 17.28 8.53 -12.63
C THR A 100 16.37 8.16 -13.79
N ILE A 101 15.36 7.31 -13.55
CA ILE A 101 14.38 6.85 -14.55
C ILE A 101 13.02 7.40 -14.12
N PRO A 102 12.39 8.29 -14.91
CA PRO A 102 11.05 8.76 -14.60
C PRO A 102 10.08 7.57 -14.45
N PRO A 103 9.31 7.52 -13.34
CA PRO A 103 8.39 6.42 -13.12
C PRO A 103 7.15 6.54 -14.02
N ASP A 104 6.67 5.41 -14.51
CA ASP A 104 5.35 5.29 -15.14
C ASP A 104 4.26 5.20 -14.06
N ILE A 105 4.60 4.63 -12.91
CA ILE A 105 3.70 4.40 -11.79
C ILE A 105 4.37 4.85 -10.49
N ILE A 106 3.66 5.68 -9.73
CA ILE A 106 3.98 6.00 -8.34
C ILE A 106 3.10 5.08 -7.49
N MET A 107 3.72 4.21 -6.69
CA MET A 107 3.01 3.24 -5.87
C MET A 107 3.17 3.56 -4.38
N ASP A 108 2.07 3.95 -3.73
CA ASP A 108 2.00 4.11 -2.28
C ASP A 108 1.36 2.89 -1.63
N CYS A 109 2.14 2.15 -0.85
CA CYS A 109 1.70 0.95 -0.16
C CYS A 109 1.24 1.20 1.29
N GLN A 110 1.27 2.42 1.79
CA GLN A 110 1.05 2.72 3.20
C GLN A 110 -0.43 2.61 3.58
N PRO A 111 -0.79 1.89 4.67
CA PRO A 111 -2.16 1.75 5.14
C PRO A 111 -2.58 2.95 6.01
N LEU A 112 -2.45 4.16 5.50
CA LEU A 112 -2.71 5.41 6.20
C LEU A 112 -3.92 6.13 5.63
N ALA A 113 -4.52 7.02 6.44
CA ALA A 113 -5.53 7.95 5.98
C ALA A 113 -4.96 8.91 4.90
N ALA A 114 -5.83 9.41 4.03
CA ALA A 114 -5.43 10.23 2.88
C ALA A 114 -4.59 11.45 3.28
N GLU A 115 -4.97 12.16 4.34
CA GLU A 115 -4.28 13.37 4.82
C GLU A 115 -2.81 13.12 5.19
N LEU A 116 -2.49 11.89 5.62
CA LEU A 116 -1.13 11.51 6.00
C LEU A 116 -0.26 11.11 4.80
N LYS A 117 -0.87 10.70 3.69
CA LYS A 117 -0.17 10.28 2.46
C LYS A 117 0.06 11.41 1.48
N VAL A 118 -0.94 12.30 1.39
CA VAL A 118 -0.99 13.34 0.37
C VAL A 118 0.26 14.23 0.33
N PRO A 119 0.86 14.65 1.45
CA PRO A 119 2.08 15.45 1.40
C PRO A 119 3.21 14.78 0.58
N LEU A 120 3.46 13.48 0.83
CA LEU A 120 4.46 12.72 0.10
C LEU A 120 4.07 12.51 -1.37
N ILE A 121 2.80 12.22 -1.64
CA ILE A 121 2.29 12.08 -3.00
C ILE A 121 2.47 13.40 -3.77
N HIS A 122 2.15 14.55 -3.16
CA HIS A 122 2.34 15.86 -3.78
C HIS A 122 3.80 16.13 -4.17
N GLU A 123 4.74 15.88 -3.27
CA GLU A 123 6.17 16.03 -3.54
C GLU A 123 6.59 15.27 -4.80
N VAL A 124 6.07 14.05 -4.96
CA VAL A 124 6.47 13.17 -6.07
C VAL A 124 5.77 13.53 -7.39
N ILE A 125 4.48 13.89 -7.36
CA ILE A 125 3.73 14.21 -8.58
C ILE A 125 4.12 15.57 -9.18
N GLU A 126 4.66 16.50 -8.40
CA GLU A 126 5.20 17.74 -8.92
C GLU A 126 6.38 17.49 -9.89
N GLU A 127 7.21 16.49 -9.59
CA GLU A 127 8.34 16.11 -10.44
C GLU A 127 7.92 15.14 -11.56
N PHE A 128 6.93 14.25 -11.31
CA PHE A 128 6.49 13.24 -12.26
C PHE A 128 5.00 13.36 -12.62
N PRO A 129 4.59 14.44 -13.29
CA PRO A 129 3.18 14.77 -13.50
C PRO A 129 2.45 13.83 -14.46
N LEU A 130 3.11 12.90 -15.12
CA LEU A 130 2.52 11.94 -16.05
C LEU A 130 2.32 10.54 -15.45
N ALA A 131 2.87 10.30 -14.26
CA ALA A 131 2.79 8.99 -13.64
C ALA A 131 1.35 8.66 -13.20
N ILE A 132 0.97 7.39 -13.32
CA ILE A 132 -0.27 6.87 -12.71
C ILE A 132 0.00 6.66 -11.22
N ILE A 133 -0.93 7.08 -10.38
CA ILE A 133 -0.84 6.84 -8.95
C ILE A 133 -1.58 5.55 -8.63
N LEU A 134 -0.87 4.59 -8.05
CA LEU A 134 -1.43 3.37 -7.47
C LEU A 134 -1.28 3.45 -5.95
N CYS A 135 -2.39 3.66 -5.24
CA CYS A 135 -2.34 3.89 -3.79
C CYS A 135 -3.10 2.83 -3.00
N SER A 136 -2.58 2.47 -1.84
CA SER A 136 -3.26 1.59 -0.89
C SER A 136 -4.56 2.25 -0.40
N THR A 137 -5.68 1.55 -0.57
CA THR A 137 -7.02 1.98 -0.13
C THR A 137 -7.51 1.22 1.10
N LEU A 138 -6.58 0.74 1.91
CA LEU A 138 -6.91 0.08 3.18
C LEU A 138 -7.54 1.04 4.20
N ALA A 139 -7.11 2.31 4.21
CA ALA A 139 -7.57 3.31 5.18
C ALA A 139 -8.07 4.62 4.55
N CYS A 140 -8.29 4.63 3.24
CA CYS A 140 -8.89 5.75 2.50
C CYS A 140 -9.50 5.21 1.21
N THR A 141 -10.06 6.08 0.36
CA THR A 141 -10.47 5.74 -1.02
C THR A 141 -9.51 6.36 -2.03
N ALA A 142 -9.45 5.80 -3.24
CA ALA A 142 -8.71 6.40 -4.35
C ALA A 142 -9.29 7.77 -4.75
N THR A 143 -10.63 7.91 -4.67
CA THR A 143 -11.33 9.18 -4.92
C THR A 143 -10.95 10.25 -3.91
N GLU A 144 -10.76 9.89 -2.63
CA GLU A 144 -10.32 10.81 -1.59
C GLU A 144 -8.89 11.32 -1.86
N ILE A 145 -7.96 10.45 -2.24
CA ILE A 145 -6.61 10.85 -2.65
C ILE A 145 -6.70 11.81 -3.85
N MET A 146 -7.48 11.45 -4.88
CA MET A 146 -7.66 12.27 -6.08
C MET A 146 -8.21 13.66 -5.75
N HIS A 147 -9.14 13.76 -4.79
CA HIS A 147 -9.67 15.04 -4.31
C HIS A 147 -8.55 15.93 -3.75
N TYR A 148 -7.68 15.40 -2.90
CA TYR A 148 -6.59 16.15 -2.30
C TYR A 148 -5.52 16.61 -3.31
N ILE A 149 -5.26 15.81 -4.35
CA ILE A 149 -4.31 16.18 -5.42
C ILE A 149 -4.95 16.96 -6.57
N GLN A 150 -6.19 17.43 -6.38
CA GLN A 150 -6.90 18.34 -7.31
C GLN A 150 -7.18 17.74 -8.69
N ASP A 151 -7.54 16.47 -8.76
CA ASP A 151 -7.96 15.75 -9.98
C ASP A 151 -6.94 15.77 -11.15
N SER A 152 -5.67 16.07 -10.88
CA SER A 152 -4.66 16.24 -11.93
C SER A 152 -4.10 14.91 -12.47
N HIS A 153 -4.37 13.78 -11.79
CA HIS A 153 -3.76 12.49 -12.08
C HIS A 153 -4.79 11.35 -12.09
N ASN A 154 -4.43 10.25 -12.77
CA ASN A 154 -5.17 9.00 -12.61
C ASN A 154 -4.78 8.34 -11.29
N VAL A 155 -5.75 8.12 -10.42
CA VAL A 155 -5.57 7.41 -9.15
C VAL A 155 -6.32 6.08 -9.20
N ILE A 156 -5.58 5.01 -8.99
CA ILE A 156 -6.08 3.65 -8.86
C ILE A 156 -5.80 3.19 -7.44
N GLY A 157 -6.80 2.64 -6.78
CA GLY A 157 -6.68 2.06 -5.45
C GLY A 157 -6.34 0.58 -5.51
N PHE A 158 -5.68 0.07 -4.47
CA PHE A 158 -5.48 -1.37 -4.33
C PHE A 158 -5.50 -1.81 -2.86
N GLY A 159 -5.89 -3.08 -2.66
CA GLY A 159 -5.90 -3.74 -1.36
C GLY A 159 -4.76 -4.74 -1.25
N PHE A 160 -3.75 -4.41 -0.43
CA PHE A 160 -2.60 -5.28 -0.19
C PHE A 160 -2.36 -5.44 1.31
N LEU A 161 -2.36 -6.69 1.79
CA LEU A 161 -2.10 -7.02 3.19
C LEU A 161 -0.77 -7.77 3.33
N PRO A 162 0.14 -7.30 4.19
CA PRO A 162 1.41 -7.99 4.47
C PRO A 162 1.20 -9.41 4.99
N GLY A 163 2.17 -10.28 4.71
CA GLY A 163 2.14 -11.68 5.17
C GLY A 163 1.11 -12.55 4.45
N HIS A 164 0.38 -11.99 3.48
CA HIS A 164 -0.57 -12.74 2.64
C HIS A 164 0.04 -13.17 1.30
N THR A 165 1.30 -12.81 1.05
CA THR A 165 2.00 -12.92 -0.23
C THR A 165 2.30 -14.34 -0.70
N GLY A 166 2.30 -15.31 0.19
CA GLY A 166 2.70 -16.70 -0.15
C GLY A 166 1.63 -17.55 -0.85
N SER A 167 0.34 -17.19 -0.73
CA SER A 167 -0.78 -17.98 -1.26
C SER A 167 -1.85 -17.14 -1.96
N ALA A 168 -1.91 -15.82 -1.73
CA ALA A 168 -2.87 -14.96 -2.40
C ALA A 168 -2.39 -14.63 -3.80
N SER A 169 -3.11 -15.17 -4.76
CA SER A 169 -2.94 -14.83 -6.17
C SER A 169 -3.83 -13.66 -6.61
N THR A 170 -4.72 -13.19 -5.75
CA THR A 170 -5.71 -12.14 -6.10
C THR A 170 -5.39 -10.83 -5.37
N ILE A 171 -5.46 -9.73 -6.11
CA ILE A 171 -5.39 -8.37 -5.59
C ILE A 171 -6.62 -7.59 -6.04
N GLU A 172 -7.24 -6.87 -5.12
CA GLU A 172 -8.39 -6.02 -5.43
C GLU A 172 -7.88 -4.66 -5.89
N LEU A 173 -8.45 -4.16 -6.98
CA LEU A 173 -8.22 -2.84 -7.53
C LEU A 173 -9.51 -2.03 -7.50
N SER A 174 -9.39 -0.73 -7.30
CA SER A 174 -10.50 0.21 -7.43
C SER A 174 -10.09 1.41 -8.25
N LYS A 175 -11.06 2.06 -8.88
CA LYS A 175 -10.80 3.23 -9.70
C LYS A 175 -11.42 4.46 -9.06
N ALA A 176 -10.65 5.53 -8.85
CA ALA A 176 -11.20 6.82 -8.46
C ALA A 176 -12.24 7.28 -9.49
N LEU A 177 -13.26 8.03 -9.06
CA LEU A 177 -14.41 8.38 -9.89
C LEU A 177 -14.05 8.99 -11.25
N ASN A 178 -13.02 9.84 -11.31
CA ASN A 178 -12.61 10.50 -12.55
C ASN A 178 -11.38 9.83 -13.22
N ALA A 179 -10.84 8.74 -12.67
CA ALA A 179 -9.73 8.05 -13.29
C ALA A 179 -10.15 7.32 -14.57
N SER A 180 -9.23 7.23 -15.54
CA SER A 180 -9.52 6.62 -16.83
C SER A 180 -9.48 5.09 -16.79
N GLU A 181 -10.29 4.44 -17.64
CA GLU A 181 -10.23 2.99 -17.84
C GLU A 181 -8.85 2.55 -18.37
N LEU A 182 -8.18 3.40 -19.14
CA LEU A 182 -6.84 3.09 -19.65
C LEU A 182 -5.81 3.00 -18.53
N ALA A 183 -5.90 3.86 -17.52
CA ALA A 183 -5.02 3.78 -16.34
C ALA A 183 -5.29 2.50 -15.54
N LEU A 184 -6.56 2.14 -15.33
CA LEU A 184 -6.92 0.89 -14.67
C LEU A 184 -6.35 -0.31 -15.42
N ASN A 185 -6.60 -0.42 -16.73
CA ASN A 185 -6.09 -1.51 -17.55
C ASN A 185 -4.57 -1.62 -17.52
N LYS A 186 -3.85 -0.48 -17.46
CA LYS A 186 -2.39 -0.49 -17.34
C LYS A 186 -1.94 -1.03 -15.98
N ILE A 187 -2.59 -0.64 -14.89
CA ILE A 187 -2.31 -1.17 -13.56
C ILE A 187 -2.62 -2.67 -13.50
N GLU A 188 -3.74 -3.13 -14.07
CA GLU A 188 -4.06 -4.57 -14.17
C GLU A 188 -2.95 -5.36 -14.88
N GLN A 189 -2.45 -4.85 -16.01
CA GLN A 189 -1.35 -5.50 -16.75
C GLN A 189 -0.10 -5.63 -15.87
N VAL A 190 0.28 -4.55 -15.18
CA VAL A 190 1.47 -4.55 -14.30
C VAL A 190 1.27 -5.49 -13.12
N MET A 191 0.12 -5.44 -12.45
CA MET A 191 -0.14 -6.32 -11.31
C MET A 191 -0.23 -7.80 -11.74
N ASN A 192 -0.79 -8.10 -12.91
CA ASN A 192 -0.77 -9.44 -13.49
C ASN A 192 0.68 -9.90 -13.79
N ALA A 193 1.54 -9.01 -14.26
CA ALA A 193 2.96 -9.33 -14.48
C ALA A 193 3.71 -9.64 -13.17
N THR A 194 3.21 -9.17 -12.02
CA THR A 194 3.71 -9.56 -10.68
C THR A 194 3.09 -10.86 -10.16
N GLY A 195 2.34 -11.58 -10.97
CA GLY A 195 1.72 -12.85 -10.62
C GLY A 195 0.42 -12.73 -9.80
N TYR A 196 -0.18 -11.53 -9.73
CA TYR A 196 -1.53 -11.37 -9.19
C TYR A 196 -2.60 -11.60 -10.26
N THR A 197 -3.75 -12.10 -9.84
CA THR A 197 -5.02 -11.96 -10.58
C THR A 197 -5.74 -10.74 -10.03
N CYS A 198 -6.09 -9.79 -10.89
CA CYS A 198 -6.76 -8.56 -10.47
C CYS A 198 -8.27 -8.74 -10.45
N GLU A 199 -8.91 -8.27 -9.39
CA GLU A 199 -10.37 -8.15 -9.28
C GLU A 199 -10.71 -6.68 -9.09
N VAL A 200 -11.48 -6.11 -10.02
CA VAL A 200 -11.90 -4.72 -9.96
C VAL A 200 -13.16 -4.61 -9.12
N VAL A 201 -13.09 -3.78 -8.08
CA VAL A 201 -14.19 -3.57 -7.13
C VAL A 201 -14.51 -2.08 -6.99
N GLU A 202 -15.62 -1.76 -6.33
CA GLU A 202 -16.00 -0.38 -6.03
C GLU A 202 -14.97 0.31 -5.13
N ASP A 203 -14.72 1.60 -5.38
CA ASP A 203 -13.83 2.42 -4.57
C ASP A 203 -14.44 2.70 -3.20
N ARG A 204 -14.06 1.91 -2.22
CA ARG A 204 -14.50 1.98 -0.83
C ARG A 204 -13.34 1.74 0.11
N VAL A 205 -13.36 2.37 1.27
CA VAL A 205 -12.36 2.14 2.32
C VAL A 205 -12.25 0.64 2.64
N GLY A 206 -11.04 0.11 2.57
CA GLY A 206 -10.72 -1.27 2.88
C GLY A 206 -11.19 -2.29 1.82
N LEU A 207 -11.74 -1.84 0.69
CA LEU A 207 -12.23 -2.69 -0.42
C LEU A 207 -13.14 -3.83 0.08
N VAL A 208 -12.94 -5.07 -0.36
CA VAL A 208 -13.80 -6.22 0.02
C VAL A 208 -13.11 -7.12 1.04
N MET A 209 -12.05 -7.82 0.64
CA MET A 209 -11.38 -8.83 1.49
C MET A 209 -10.73 -8.19 2.72
N PRO A 210 -9.93 -7.12 2.61
CA PRO A 210 -9.32 -6.51 3.80
C PRO A 210 -10.35 -6.00 4.81
N ARG A 211 -11.45 -5.41 4.33
CA ARG A 211 -12.58 -4.95 5.17
C ARG A 211 -13.22 -6.09 5.95
N ILE A 212 -13.55 -7.19 5.27
CA ILE A 212 -14.17 -8.36 5.90
C ILE A 212 -13.20 -8.93 6.94
N LEU A 213 -11.94 -9.10 6.56
CA LEU A 213 -10.93 -9.70 7.41
C LEU A 213 -10.66 -8.85 8.66
N ALA A 214 -10.52 -7.52 8.52
CA ALA A 214 -10.37 -6.61 9.66
C ALA A 214 -11.56 -6.70 10.62
N THR A 215 -12.80 -6.82 10.10
CA THR A 215 -14.01 -6.94 10.93
C THR A 215 -14.03 -8.29 11.69
N LEU A 216 -13.61 -9.38 11.07
CA LEU A 216 -13.51 -10.68 11.73
C LEU A 216 -12.43 -10.68 12.82
N MET A 217 -11.27 -10.07 12.55
CA MET A 217 -10.21 -9.89 13.55
C MET A 217 -10.69 -9.04 14.73
N ASN A 218 -11.48 -8.02 14.45
CA ASN A 218 -12.05 -7.15 15.47
C ASN A 218 -13.00 -7.93 16.39
N GLU A 219 -13.85 -8.76 15.83
CA GLU A 219 -14.76 -9.62 16.60
C GLU A 219 -14.00 -10.64 17.46
N ALA A 220 -12.94 -11.25 16.91
CA ALA A 220 -12.07 -12.14 17.66
C ALA A 220 -11.39 -11.42 18.84
N ALA A 221 -10.98 -10.16 18.66
CA ALA A 221 -10.41 -9.35 19.72
C ALA A 221 -11.45 -8.98 20.80
N PHE A 222 -12.72 -8.73 20.44
CA PHE A 222 -13.81 -8.55 21.40
C PHE A 222 -14.05 -9.84 22.21
N ALA A 223 -14.04 -11.01 21.56
CA ALA A 223 -14.19 -12.28 22.25
C ALA A 223 -13.09 -12.51 23.33
N VAL A 224 -11.85 -12.08 23.05
CA VAL A 224 -10.78 -12.07 24.07
C VAL A 224 -11.07 -11.06 25.18
N LEU A 225 -11.45 -9.83 24.83
CA LEU A 225 -11.72 -8.76 25.78
C LEU A 225 -12.85 -9.14 26.76
N GLU A 226 -13.88 -9.80 26.27
CA GLU A 226 -15.07 -10.24 27.01
C GLU A 226 -14.86 -11.57 27.74
N ASN A 227 -13.67 -12.17 27.65
CA ASN A 227 -13.31 -13.46 28.24
C ASN A 227 -14.23 -14.61 27.80
N ILE A 228 -14.71 -14.60 26.54
CA ILE A 228 -15.52 -15.69 25.99
C ILE A 228 -14.66 -16.96 25.83
N ALA A 229 -13.43 -16.81 25.35
CA ALA A 229 -12.46 -17.90 25.22
C ALA A 229 -11.02 -17.34 25.25
N THR A 230 -10.05 -18.23 25.36
CA THR A 230 -8.65 -17.85 25.20
C THR A 230 -8.35 -17.52 23.74
N LYS A 231 -7.32 -16.72 23.46
CA LYS A 231 -6.90 -16.41 22.09
C LYS A 231 -6.56 -17.68 21.30
N GLU A 232 -5.97 -18.66 21.96
CA GLU A 232 -5.62 -19.96 21.41
C GLU A 232 -6.86 -20.76 20.98
N ASP A 233 -7.90 -20.77 21.81
CA ASP A 233 -9.16 -21.47 21.52
C ASP A 233 -9.94 -20.78 20.39
N ILE A 234 -9.96 -19.43 20.36
CA ILE A 234 -10.58 -18.66 19.28
C ILE A 234 -9.92 -18.98 17.95
N ASP A 235 -8.58 -18.91 17.90
CA ASP A 235 -7.83 -19.21 16.69
C ASP A 235 -7.95 -20.69 16.26
N ALA A 236 -7.98 -21.62 17.21
CA ALA A 236 -8.22 -23.03 16.94
C ALA A 236 -9.62 -23.26 16.35
N ALA A 237 -10.65 -22.62 16.92
CA ALA A 237 -12.02 -22.72 16.42
C ALA A 237 -12.14 -22.22 14.97
N MET A 238 -11.49 -21.12 14.62
CA MET A 238 -11.51 -20.59 13.25
C MET A 238 -10.77 -21.49 12.26
N LYS A 239 -9.62 -22.06 12.66
CA LYS A 239 -8.87 -22.99 11.81
C LYS A 239 -9.62 -24.32 11.59
N THR A 240 -10.19 -24.88 12.64
CA THR A 240 -10.79 -26.22 12.57
C THR A 240 -12.29 -26.22 12.26
N GLY A 241 -13.02 -25.19 12.72
CA GLY A 241 -14.47 -25.10 12.55
C GLY A 241 -14.90 -24.57 11.19
N VAL A 242 -14.16 -23.60 10.63
CA VAL A 242 -14.47 -22.97 9.33
C VAL A 242 -13.34 -23.07 8.31
N ASN A 243 -12.31 -23.85 8.63
CA ASN A 243 -11.18 -24.14 7.73
C ASN A 243 -10.41 -22.89 7.24
N TYR A 244 -10.23 -21.89 8.10
CA TYR A 244 -9.39 -20.75 7.77
C TYR A 244 -7.91 -21.17 7.79
N PRO A 245 -7.06 -20.59 6.90
CA PRO A 245 -5.64 -20.94 6.81
C PRO A 245 -4.86 -20.56 8.08
N HIS A 246 -5.34 -19.54 8.79
CA HIS A 246 -4.76 -19.01 10.02
C HIS A 246 -5.86 -18.73 11.05
N GLY A 247 -5.49 -18.70 12.32
CA GLY A 247 -6.33 -18.10 13.36
C GLY A 247 -6.45 -16.60 13.14
N LEU A 248 -7.56 -15.98 13.49
CA LEU A 248 -7.82 -14.56 13.22
C LEU A 248 -6.87 -13.64 13.99
N LEU A 249 -6.50 -14.00 15.22
CA LEU A 249 -5.60 -13.21 16.06
C LEU A 249 -4.13 -13.41 15.63
N GLU A 250 -3.74 -14.64 15.27
CA GLU A 250 -2.46 -14.94 14.66
C GLU A 250 -2.29 -14.21 13.31
N TRP A 251 -3.37 -14.13 12.53
CA TRP A 251 -3.37 -13.43 11.25
C TRP A 251 -3.28 -11.92 11.43
N ALA A 252 -3.99 -11.36 12.44
CA ALA A 252 -3.87 -9.95 12.81
C ALA A 252 -2.41 -9.59 13.18
N ASP A 253 -1.73 -10.45 13.96
CA ASP A 253 -0.32 -10.27 14.29
C ASP A 253 0.59 -10.35 13.05
N THR A 254 0.25 -11.17 12.07
CA THR A 254 1.02 -11.29 10.81
C THR A 254 0.85 -10.07 9.92
N ILE A 255 -0.38 -9.56 9.76
CA ILE A 255 -0.67 -8.33 9.01
C ILE A 255 -0.06 -7.11 9.71
N GLY A 256 -0.14 -7.06 11.01
CA GLY A 256 0.23 -5.96 11.88
C GLY A 256 -0.97 -5.31 12.52
N LEU A 257 -0.95 -5.21 13.85
CA LEU A 257 -2.06 -4.67 14.63
C LEU A 257 -2.28 -3.17 14.37
N ASP A 258 -1.25 -2.45 14.00
CA ASP A 258 -1.28 -1.06 13.54
C ASP A 258 -2.05 -0.93 12.21
N THR A 259 -1.79 -1.83 11.25
CA THR A 259 -2.52 -1.90 9.98
C THR A 259 -3.99 -2.23 10.19
N VAL A 260 -4.29 -3.25 11.01
CA VAL A 260 -5.68 -3.63 11.33
C VAL A 260 -6.41 -2.48 12.02
N LEU A 261 -5.76 -1.81 12.98
CA LEU A 261 -6.32 -0.65 13.66
C LEU A 261 -6.60 0.50 12.69
N SER A 262 -5.65 0.80 11.79
CA SER A 262 -5.82 1.85 10.79
C SER A 262 -7.02 1.59 9.88
N MET A 263 -7.20 0.34 9.41
CA MET A 263 -8.38 -0.05 8.61
C MET A 263 -9.68 0.13 9.40
N LEU A 264 -9.74 -0.35 10.63
CA LEU A 264 -10.93 -0.25 11.47
C LEU A 264 -11.28 1.21 11.80
N ASP A 265 -10.28 2.03 12.11
CA ASP A 265 -10.49 3.45 12.38
C ASP A 265 -11.03 4.18 11.15
N ALA A 266 -10.48 3.90 9.97
CA ALA A 266 -10.95 4.48 8.72
C ALA A 266 -12.38 4.02 8.37
N LEU A 267 -12.68 2.73 8.52
CA LEU A 267 -14.03 2.20 8.33
C LEU A 267 -15.03 2.83 9.30
N TYR A 268 -14.64 2.99 10.57
CA TYR A 268 -15.49 3.63 11.56
C TYR A 268 -15.68 5.12 11.29
N ALA A 269 -14.62 5.81 10.86
CA ALA A 269 -14.70 7.22 10.49
C ALA A 269 -15.63 7.46 9.31
N GLU A 270 -15.54 6.63 8.27
CA GLU A 270 -16.35 6.73 7.05
C GLU A 270 -17.82 6.38 7.28
N TYR A 271 -18.09 5.23 7.90
CA TYR A 271 -19.47 4.68 7.95
C TYR A 271 -20.19 4.94 9.26
N ARG A 272 -19.50 5.32 10.35
CA ARG A 272 -20.07 5.55 11.70
C ARG A 272 -20.94 4.40 12.22
N GLN A 273 -20.61 3.17 11.83
CA GLN A 273 -21.34 1.97 12.24
C GLN A 273 -20.57 1.24 13.35
N GLU A 274 -21.27 0.85 14.43
CA GLU A 274 -20.67 0.18 15.61
C GLU A 274 -19.87 -1.08 15.26
N ARG A 275 -20.27 -1.81 14.21
CA ARG A 275 -19.54 -3.01 13.75
C ARG A 275 -18.08 -2.73 13.34
N TYR A 276 -17.74 -1.50 13.04
CA TYR A 276 -16.37 -1.09 12.67
C TYR A 276 -15.60 -0.44 13.82
N ARG A 277 -16.27 -0.20 14.97
CA ARG A 277 -15.58 0.37 16.13
C ARG A 277 -14.46 -0.55 16.58
N PRO A 278 -13.19 -0.08 16.59
CA PRO A 278 -12.08 -0.94 16.98
C PRO A 278 -12.19 -1.42 18.42
N CYS A 279 -11.94 -2.72 18.66
CA CYS A 279 -11.75 -3.25 19.99
C CYS A 279 -10.59 -2.50 20.68
N ILE A 280 -10.79 -2.17 21.97
CA ILE A 280 -9.79 -1.40 22.74
C ILE A 280 -8.43 -2.11 22.83
N LEU A 281 -8.39 -3.43 22.71
CA LEU A 281 -7.14 -4.20 22.72
C LEU A 281 -6.20 -3.78 21.59
N PHE A 282 -6.70 -3.55 20.37
CA PHE A 282 -5.87 -3.06 19.26
C PHE A 282 -5.22 -1.73 19.63
N ARG A 283 -5.97 -0.76 20.18
CA ARG A 283 -5.40 0.53 20.57
C ARG A 283 -4.36 0.40 21.69
N GLN A 284 -4.63 -0.46 22.68
CA GLN A 284 -3.72 -0.69 23.79
C GLN A 284 -2.42 -1.33 23.30
N TYR A 285 -2.51 -2.34 22.46
CA TYR A 285 -1.35 -3.06 21.94
C TYR A 285 -0.49 -2.17 21.04
N VAL A 286 -1.11 -1.44 20.11
CA VAL A 286 -0.38 -0.51 19.24
C VAL A 286 0.31 0.59 20.07
N ARG A 287 -0.35 1.16 21.09
CA ARG A 287 0.29 2.12 22.02
C ARG A 287 1.44 1.52 22.82
N ALA A 288 1.35 0.23 23.14
CA ALA A 288 2.43 -0.52 23.80
C ALA A 288 3.53 -0.96 22.82
N ARG A 289 3.44 -0.59 21.52
CA ARG A 289 4.32 -1.05 20.43
C ARG A 289 4.29 -2.57 20.21
N TRP A 290 3.21 -3.21 20.59
CA TRP A 290 2.95 -4.61 20.29
C TRP A 290 2.24 -4.67 18.94
N ILE A 291 2.99 -4.51 17.87
CA ILE A 291 2.45 -4.40 16.52
C ILE A 291 2.34 -5.76 15.80
N GLY A 292 2.47 -6.85 16.53
CA GLY A 292 2.36 -8.20 15.98
C GLY A 292 3.72 -8.84 15.71
N LYS A 293 3.74 -9.76 14.74
CA LYS A 293 4.91 -10.59 14.39
C LYS A 293 6.16 -9.76 14.07
N ALA A 294 6.00 -8.68 13.32
CA ALA A 294 7.09 -7.79 12.94
C ALA A 294 7.75 -7.09 14.14
N GLY A 295 6.96 -6.75 15.17
CA GLY A 295 7.45 -6.17 16.43
C GLY A 295 7.83 -7.19 17.49
N GLY A 296 7.80 -8.50 17.17
CA GLY A 296 8.08 -9.59 18.10
C GLY A 296 6.96 -9.86 19.12
N LYS A 297 5.93 -9.02 19.16
CA LYS A 297 4.81 -9.17 20.09
C LYS A 297 3.53 -8.53 19.55
N GLY A 298 2.42 -9.23 19.78
CA GLY A 298 1.06 -8.78 19.52
C GLY A 298 0.11 -9.51 20.46
N PHE A 299 -0.91 -10.18 19.94
CA PHE A 299 -1.68 -11.17 20.69
C PHE A 299 -0.80 -12.32 21.14
N TYR A 300 0.17 -12.70 20.32
CA TYR A 300 1.19 -13.70 20.61
C TYR A 300 2.57 -13.09 20.80
N THR A 301 3.50 -13.91 21.28
CA THR A 301 4.92 -13.53 21.38
C THR A 301 5.69 -14.33 20.34
N TYR A 302 6.55 -13.66 19.60
CA TYR A 302 7.37 -14.23 18.54
C TYR A 302 8.84 -14.13 18.91
N ALA A 303 9.62 -15.14 18.54
CA ALA A 303 11.07 -15.00 18.64
C ALA A 303 11.49 -13.81 17.76
N SER A 304 12.23 -12.86 18.32
CA SER A 304 12.70 -11.68 17.61
C SER A 304 13.55 -12.08 16.40
N GLY A 305 13.09 -11.77 15.22
CA GLY A 305 13.81 -11.99 13.99
C GLY A 305 12.84 -11.99 12.81
N TYR A 306 12.97 -11.01 11.92
CA TYR A 306 12.57 -11.18 10.53
C TYR A 306 13.34 -12.39 10.00
N ALA A 307 12.67 -13.55 9.88
CA ALA A 307 13.14 -14.67 9.07
C ALA A 307 12.65 -14.48 7.64
#